data_2e3067500f0e97c1c571b90aa16831cc
#
_entry.id   2e3067500f0e97c1c571b90aa16831cc
#
_cell.length_a   1.000
_cell.length_b   1.000
_cell.length_c   1.000
_cell.angle_alpha   90.00
_cell.angle_beta   90.00
_cell.angle_gamma   90.00
#
_symmetry.space_group_name_H-M   'P 1'
#
loop_
_entity.id
_entity.type
_entity.pdbx_description
1 polymer ?
#
loop_
_entity_poly.entity_id
_entity_poly.type
_entity_poly.pdbx_seq_one_letter_code
_entity_poly.pdbx_strand_id
1 'polypeptide(L)'
;MDTPVLHRMLRKPPDAPVGTPDRALRLAVVRAFDRVLGVPVSVDVALSEVDVDDLAASLSDGVIIGLDRGIAVGLLACDPTLVAALTQIQTIGRVVDRETAARPMTATDRALCLPFLAACFENLLGGWADTDLVDWLTAVTIGAPIPTPRQVPMILAATTYRVVRFAIRFGDTSRAAELVVALPPAPKPQAKEPSTQWSDSLRQSVLETHAQLNGILARISLPLAQVEGLSVGAVVPLYGATVGSVRLEGPDGTCVAMGRLGQMAGQRAVRIEPAQPAQLSEVTVANPPRQAAPLPLSEAIDTGSKT
;
A
#
# COMPACT_ATOMS: atom_id res chain seq x y z
N MET A 1 -35.02 -18.80 7.41
CA MET A 1 -34.68 -17.62 8.23
C MET A 1 -33.56 -16.90 7.49
N ASP A 2 -33.99 -15.88 6.74
CA ASP A 2 -33.13 -15.23 5.76
C ASP A 2 -32.20 -14.21 6.43
N THR A 3 -30.92 -14.44 6.31
CA THR A 3 -29.88 -13.46 6.68
C THR A 3 -29.94 -12.33 5.66
N PRO A 4 -30.13 -11.08 6.06
CA PRO A 4 -30.36 -9.99 5.13
C PRO A 4 -29.17 -9.81 4.17
N VAL A 5 -29.49 -9.75 2.89
CA VAL A 5 -28.58 -9.64 1.73
C VAL A 5 -27.59 -8.47 1.87
N LEU A 6 -27.97 -7.42 2.59
CA LEU A 6 -27.15 -6.25 2.88
C LEU A 6 -25.86 -6.56 3.67
N HIS A 7 -25.86 -7.57 4.54
CA HIS A 7 -24.67 -7.95 5.31
C HIS A 7 -23.61 -8.66 4.46
N ARG A 8 -24.03 -9.19 3.30
CA ARG A 8 -23.13 -9.86 2.35
C ARG A 8 -22.44 -8.87 1.42
N MET A 9 -23.03 -7.70 1.17
CA MET A 9 -22.44 -6.64 0.32
C MET A 9 -21.41 -5.79 1.05
N LEU A 10 -21.44 -5.74 2.38
CA LEU A 10 -20.49 -4.99 3.21
C LEU A 10 -19.28 -5.81 3.68
N ARG A 11 -19.23 -7.10 3.36
CA ARG A 11 -18.02 -7.87 3.58
C ARG A 11 -17.02 -7.47 2.50
N LYS A 12 -16.08 -6.60 2.87
CA LYS A 12 -14.83 -6.42 2.12
C LYS A 12 -14.34 -7.84 1.77
N PRO A 13 -14.09 -8.15 0.47
CA PRO A 13 -13.56 -9.45 0.14
C PRO A 13 -12.30 -9.67 0.99
N PRO A 14 -12.04 -10.89 1.50
CA PRO A 14 -10.82 -11.17 2.24
C PRO A 14 -9.67 -10.67 1.37
N ASP A 15 -8.78 -9.89 1.94
CA ASP A 15 -7.61 -9.37 1.27
C ASP A 15 -6.99 -10.56 0.55
N ALA A 16 -7.06 -10.53 -0.79
CA ALA A 16 -6.36 -11.52 -1.60
C ALA A 16 -4.92 -11.51 -1.09
N PRO A 17 -4.26 -12.67 -0.91
CA PRO A 17 -2.90 -12.68 -0.41
C PRO A 17 -2.12 -11.71 -1.27
N VAL A 18 -1.60 -10.66 -0.65
CA VAL A 18 -0.80 -9.62 -1.29
C VAL A 18 0.37 -10.38 -1.91
N GLY A 19 0.24 -10.72 -3.19
CA GLY A 19 1.33 -11.35 -3.94
C GLY A 19 2.50 -10.38 -3.83
N THR A 20 3.68 -10.88 -3.55
CA THR A 20 4.88 -10.05 -3.53
C THR A 20 4.85 -9.17 -4.77
N PRO A 21 5.18 -7.87 -4.68
CA PRO A 21 5.14 -6.96 -5.83
C PRO A 21 5.83 -7.53 -7.07
N ASP A 22 6.88 -8.31 -6.88
CA ASP A 22 7.58 -9.05 -7.93
C ASP A 22 6.68 -10.00 -8.73
N ARG A 23 5.76 -10.70 -8.07
CA ARG A 23 4.84 -11.63 -8.75
C ARG A 23 3.84 -10.88 -9.63
N ALA A 24 3.32 -9.76 -9.16
CA ALA A 24 2.36 -8.96 -9.91
C ALA A 24 3.03 -8.32 -11.14
N LEU A 25 4.22 -7.76 -10.99
CA LEU A 25 5.01 -7.18 -12.06
C LEU A 25 5.43 -8.22 -13.10
N ARG A 26 5.89 -9.39 -12.65
CA ARG A 26 6.21 -10.52 -13.53
C ARG A 26 5.01 -10.92 -14.39
N LEU A 27 3.85 -11.09 -13.76
CA LEU A 27 2.63 -11.49 -14.44
C LEU A 27 2.16 -10.42 -15.43
N ALA A 28 2.36 -9.15 -15.14
CA ALA A 28 2.04 -8.04 -16.04
C ALA A 28 2.81 -8.14 -17.36
N VAL A 29 4.12 -8.40 -17.30
CA VAL A 29 4.97 -8.56 -18.50
C VAL A 29 4.60 -9.84 -19.26
N VAL A 30 4.39 -10.98 -18.56
CA VAL A 30 3.97 -12.23 -19.21
C VAL A 30 2.65 -12.05 -19.96
N ARG A 31 1.67 -11.36 -19.37
CA ARG A 31 0.39 -11.04 -20.03
C ARG A 31 0.56 -10.13 -21.25
N ALA A 32 1.50 -9.19 -21.20
CA ALA A 32 1.79 -8.35 -22.37
C ALA A 32 2.34 -9.17 -23.53
N PHE A 33 3.27 -10.13 -23.26
CA PHE A 33 3.77 -11.04 -24.28
C PHE A 33 2.67 -11.93 -24.87
N ASP A 34 1.85 -12.52 -24.01
CA ASP A 34 0.74 -13.38 -24.45
C ASP A 34 -0.27 -12.60 -25.29
N ARG A 35 -0.69 -11.43 -24.82
CA ARG A 35 -1.71 -10.59 -25.50
C ARG A 35 -1.25 -10.05 -26.85
N VAL A 36 0.02 -9.60 -26.95
CA VAL A 36 0.51 -8.88 -28.14
C VAL A 36 1.17 -9.83 -29.12
N LEU A 37 1.87 -10.84 -28.62
CA LEU A 37 2.77 -11.67 -29.42
C LEU A 37 2.42 -13.16 -29.41
N GLY A 38 1.59 -13.62 -28.47
CA GLY A 38 1.19 -15.03 -28.36
C GLY A 38 2.34 -15.99 -28.07
N VAL A 39 3.43 -15.51 -27.48
CA VAL A 39 4.64 -16.31 -27.21
C VAL A 39 4.84 -16.48 -25.70
N PRO A 40 5.00 -17.73 -25.22
CA PRO A 40 5.29 -17.98 -23.82
C PRO A 40 6.69 -17.54 -23.45
N VAL A 41 6.80 -16.83 -22.33
CA VAL A 41 8.07 -16.34 -21.79
C VAL A 41 8.18 -16.63 -20.31
N SER A 42 9.41 -16.81 -19.82
CA SER A 42 9.71 -16.76 -18.39
C SER A 42 10.35 -15.41 -18.05
N VAL A 43 9.95 -14.80 -16.95
CA VAL A 43 10.38 -13.48 -16.55
C VAL A 43 10.87 -13.51 -15.12
N ASP A 44 12.09 -13.05 -14.89
CA ASP A 44 12.62 -12.75 -13.56
C ASP A 44 12.62 -11.23 -13.36
N VAL A 45 12.35 -10.80 -12.12
CA VAL A 45 12.19 -9.38 -11.79
C VAL A 45 13.21 -8.99 -10.74
N ALA A 46 13.89 -7.87 -10.94
CA ALA A 46 14.76 -7.25 -9.97
C ALA A 46 14.38 -5.78 -9.79
N LEU A 47 14.22 -5.36 -8.52
CA LEU A 47 13.94 -3.97 -8.16
C LEU A 47 15.18 -3.35 -7.55
N SER A 48 15.46 -2.11 -7.94
CA SER A 48 16.53 -1.30 -7.38
C SER A 48 16.15 0.17 -7.38
N GLU A 49 16.89 0.96 -6.61
CA GLU A 49 16.80 2.40 -6.65
C GLU A 49 18.17 2.92 -7.02
N VAL A 50 18.26 3.75 -8.05
CA VAL A 50 19.52 4.23 -8.61
C VAL A 50 19.41 5.70 -8.99
N ASP A 51 20.54 6.38 -9.04
CA ASP A 51 20.61 7.74 -9.55
C ASP A 51 20.50 7.75 -11.09
N VAL A 52 20.09 8.88 -11.64
CA VAL A 52 19.85 9.03 -13.08
C VAL A 52 21.09 8.77 -13.93
N ASP A 53 22.28 9.11 -13.43
CA ASP A 53 23.54 8.88 -14.12
C ASP A 53 23.91 7.38 -14.14
N ASP A 54 23.71 6.68 -13.02
CA ASP A 54 23.90 5.23 -12.91
C ASP A 54 22.87 4.47 -13.75
N LEU A 55 21.62 4.97 -13.79
CA LEU A 55 20.60 4.45 -14.69
C LEU A 55 21.08 4.54 -16.14
N ALA A 56 21.51 5.72 -16.58
CA ALA A 56 21.99 5.94 -17.93
C ALA A 56 23.19 5.05 -18.29
N ALA A 57 24.15 4.90 -17.37
CA ALA A 57 25.32 4.04 -17.54
C ALA A 57 24.98 2.55 -17.64
N SER A 58 23.89 2.13 -17.02
CA SER A 58 23.43 0.74 -16.97
C SER A 58 22.53 0.33 -18.14
N LEU A 59 22.05 1.27 -18.96
CA LEU A 59 21.22 0.98 -20.13
C LEU A 59 22.07 0.58 -21.33
N SER A 60 21.58 -0.41 -22.08
CA SER A 60 22.16 -0.80 -23.36
C SER A 60 21.70 0.11 -24.49
N ASP A 61 22.45 0.12 -25.62
CA ASP A 61 22.08 0.83 -26.85
C ASP A 61 20.91 0.15 -27.58
N GLY A 62 19.75 0.13 -26.94
CA GLY A 62 18.51 -0.46 -27.42
C GLY A 62 17.45 0.58 -27.79
N VAL A 63 16.19 0.22 -27.63
CA VAL A 63 15.08 1.14 -27.81
C VAL A 63 14.69 1.71 -26.46
N ILE A 64 14.80 3.02 -26.30
CA ILE A 64 14.43 3.75 -25.08
C ILE A 64 13.30 4.70 -25.41
N ILE A 65 12.21 4.63 -24.65
CA ILE A 65 11.03 5.47 -24.81
C ILE A 65 10.77 6.20 -23.48
N GLY A 66 10.62 7.50 -23.53
CA GLY A 66 10.24 8.30 -22.38
C GLY A 66 8.79 7.99 -21.93
N LEU A 67 8.55 8.15 -20.65
CA LEU A 67 7.21 8.19 -20.06
C LEU A 67 6.90 9.65 -19.71
N ASP A 68 5.77 10.15 -20.21
CA ASP A 68 5.46 11.58 -20.23
C ASP A 68 4.21 11.89 -19.39
N ARG A 69 4.31 12.96 -18.62
CA ARG A 69 3.19 13.58 -17.89
C ARG A 69 3.26 15.11 -18.05
N GLY A 70 3.34 15.58 -19.30
CA GLY A 70 3.68 16.97 -19.63
C GLY A 70 5.18 17.24 -19.65
N ILE A 71 5.96 16.47 -18.91
CA ILE A 71 7.42 16.36 -18.95
C ILE A 71 7.80 14.87 -18.88
N ALA A 72 9.00 14.54 -19.33
CA ALA A 72 9.49 13.17 -19.22
C ALA A 72 9.77 12.83 -17.76
N VAL A 73 8.95 11.91 -17.22
CA VAL A 73 8.97 11.53 -15.80
C VAL A 73 9.62 10.16 -15.58
N GLY A 74 9.80 9.36 -16.62
CA GLY A 74 10.38 8.03 -16.52
C GLY A 74 10.73 7.49 -17.89
N LEU A 75 11.12 6.23 -17.97
CA LEU A 75 11.41 5.55 -19.23
C LEU A 75 11.05 4.06 -19.22
N LEU A 76 10.88 3.54 -20.45
CA LEU A 76 10.90 2.11 -20.78
C LEU A 76 12.09 1.87 -21.70
N ALA A 77 12.90 0.85 -21.43
CA ALA A 77 14.02 0.50 -22.29
C ALA A 77 14.03 -0.99 -22.61
N CYS A 78 14.18 -1.31 -23.89
CA CYS A 78 14.43 -2.65 -24.39
C CYS A 78 15.90 -2.77 -24.77
N ASP A 79 16.58 -3.80 -24.33
CA ASP A 79 17.91 -4.11 -24.79
C ASP A 79 17.90 -4.56 -26.28
N PRO A 80 19.04 -4.55 -27.00
CA PRO A 80 19.11 -4.98 -28.38
C PRO A 80 18.60 -6.42 -28.61
N THR A 81 18.74 -7.29 -27.62
CA THR A 81 18.30 -8.68 -27.70
C THR A 81 16.77 -8.76 -27.69
N LEU A 82 16.12 -7.98 -26.83
CA LEU A 82 14.66 -7.88 -26.80
C LEU A 82 14.11 -7.30 -28.09
N VAL A 83 14.72 -6.22 -28.59
CA VAL A 83 14.31 -5.61 -29.86
C VAL A 83 14.37 -6.61 -31.02
N ALA A 84 15.48 -7.38 -31.10
CA ALA A 84 15.61 -8.41 -32.12
C ALA A 84 14.60 -9.54 -31.95
N ALA A 85 14.33 -9.98 -30.71
CA ALA A 85 13.32 -10.99 -30.44
C ALA A 85 11.92 -10.52 -30.82
N LEU A 86 11.53 -9.28 -30.44
CA LEU A 86 10.25 -8.68 -30.82
C LEU A 86 10.08 -8.62 -32.34
N THR A 87 11.12 -8.17 -33.06
CA THR A 87 11.14 -8.12 -34.53
C THR A 87 10.98 -9.51 -35.12
N GLN A 88 11.69 -10.53 -34.61
CA GLN A 88 11.59 -11.91 -35.09
C GLN A 88 10.20 -12.50 -34.85
N ILE A 89 9.61 -12.29 -33.68
CA ILE A 89 8.27 -12.78 -33.38
C ILE A 89 7.25 -12.16 -34.35
N GLN A 90 7.34 -10.86 -34.59
CA GLN A 90 6.40 -10.15 -35.49
C GLN A 90 6.59 -10.50 -36.97
N THR A 91 7.78 -10.90 -37.37
CA THR A 91 8.07 -11.22 -38.79
C THR A 91 7.99 -12.68 -39.12
N ILE A 92 8.48 -13.56 -38.26
CA ILE A 92 8.56 -15.01 -38.49
C ILE A 92 7.83 -15.86 -37.44
N GLY A 93 7.16 -15.24 -36.47
CA GLY A 93 6.33 -15.91 -35.46
C GLY A 93 7.11 -16.62 -34.34
N ARG A 94 8.42 -16.55 -34.30
CA ARG A 94 9.26 -17.23 -33.30
C ARG A 94 10.58 -16.50 -33.06
N VAL A 95 11.19 -16.74 -31.90
CA VAL A 95 12.58 -16.31 -31.62
C VAL A 95 13.56 -17.36 -32.15
N VAL A 96 14.58 -16.91 -32.86
CA VAL A 96 15.65 -17.77 -33.35
C VAL A 96 16.80 -17.72 -32.35
N ASP A 97 17.31 -18.87 -31.96
CA ASP A 97 18.46 -18.99 -31.06
C ASP A 97 19.76 -18.68 -31.81
N ARG A 98 19.93 -17.40 -32.16
CA ARG A 98 21.12 -16.87 -32.83
C ARG A 98 21.53 -15.58 -32.18
N GLU A 99 22.81 -15.40 -32.02
CA GLU A 99 23.37 -14.14 -31.49
C GLU A 99 22.94 -12.94 -32.34
N THR A 100 22.53 -11.89 -31.65
CA THR A 100 22.08 -10.65 -32.33
C THR A 100 23.30 -9.83 -32.72
N ALA A 101 23.45 -9.58 -34.01
CA ALA A 101 24.50 -8.66 -34.47
C ALA A 101 24.27 -7.26 -33.89
N ALA A 102 25.34 -6.69 -33.34
CA ALA A 102 25.29 -5.31 -32.86
C ALA A 102 25.08 -4.36 -34.04
N ARG A 103 23.97 -3.62 -34.01
CA ARG A 103 23.65 -2.60 -35.02
C ARG A 103 22.91 -1.42 -34.38
N PRO A 104 23.02 -0.22 -34.96
CA PRO A 104 22.24 0.91 -34.48
C PRO A 104 20.73 0.64 -34.60
N MET A 105 19.97 1.11 -33.61
CA MET A 105 18.50 1.00 -33.62
C MET A 105 17.89 1.96 -34.63
N THR A 106 17.00 1.45 -35.48
CA THR A 106 16.33 2.22 -36.54
C THR A 106 14.97 2.76 -36.05
N ALA A 107 14.38 3.67 -36.83
CA ALA A 107 13.00 4.11 -36.59
C ALA A 107 12.01 2.96 -36.68
N THR A 108 12.25 1.98 -37.57
CA THR A 108 11.43 0.78 -37.72
C THR A 108 11.49 -0.10 -36.47
N ASP A 109 12.66 -0.30 -35.89
CA ASP A 109 12.81 -1.08 -34.66
C ASP A 109 11.97 -0.45 -33.52
N ARG A 110 12.04 0.88 -33.40
CA ARG A 110 11.23 1.62 -32.42
C ARG A 110 9.74 1.45 -32.66
N ALA A 111 9.30 1.58 -33.91
CA ALA A 111 7.89 1.43 -34.27
C ALA A 111 7.36 0.01 -33.97
N LEU A 112 8.18 -1.01 -34.21
CA LEU A 112 7.83 -2.40 -33.90
C LEU A 112 7.77 -2.69 -32.39
N CYS A 113 8.60 -2.01 -31.58
CA CYS A 113 8.57 -2.19 -30.12
C CYS A 113 7.40 -1.46 -29.43
N LEU A 114 6.90 -0.36 -30.00
CA LEU A 114 5.90 0.50 -29.39
C LEU A 114 4.62 -0.23 -28.93
N PRO A 115 3.96 -1.08 -29.73
CA PRO A 115 2.75 -1.78 -29.32
C PRO A 115 2.97 -2.69 -28.11
N PHE A 116 4.13 -3.36 -28.07
CA PHE A 116 4.50 -4.21 -26.95
C PHE A 116 4.78 -3.37 -25.70
N LEU A 117 5.54 -2.29 -25.82
CA LEU A 117 5.84 -1.39 -24.70
C LEU A 117 4.59 -0.75 -24.13
N ALA A 118 3.64 -0.37 -24.99
CA ALA A 118 2.34 0.16 -24.56
C ALA A 118 1.55 -0.87 -23.74
N ALA A 119 1.45 -2.09 -24.26
CA ALA A 119 0.78 -3.17 -23.55
C ALA A 119 1.47 -3.55 -22.23
N CYS A 120 2.81 -3.54 -22.19
CA CYS A 120 3.56 -3.72 -20.96
C CYS A 120 3.23 -2.64 -19.95
N PHE A 121 3.26 -1.39 -20.33
CA PHE A 121 2.97 -0.27 -19.44
C PHE A 121 1.54 -0.34 -18.88
N GLU A 122 0.55 -0.56 -19.74
CA GLU A 122 -0.85 -0.74 -19.32
C GLU A 122 -1.02 -1.87 -18.30
N ASN A 123 -0.38 -3.03 -18.53
CA ASN A 123 -0.47 -4.15 -17.61
C ASN A 123 0.30 -3.90 -16.29
N LEU A 124 1.41 -3.16 -16.36
CA LEU A 124 2.17 -2.78 -15.16
C LEU A 124 1.38 -1.84 -14.26
N LEU A 125 0.56 -0.94 -14.80
CA LEU A 125 -0.33 -0.10 -14.00
C LEU A 125 -1.23 -0.92 -13.08
N GLY A 126 -1.80 -2.02 -13.59
CA GLY A 126 -2.63 -2.93 -12.79
C GLY A 126 -1.87 -3.83 -11.82
N GLY A 127 -0.56 -3.95 -11.96
CA GLY A 127 0.32 -4.80 -11.13
C GLY A 127 0.99 -4.08 -9.96
N TRP A 128 0.95 -2.76 -9.94
CA TRP A 128 1.56 -1.96 -8.88
C TRP A 128 0.67 -1.98 -7.63
N ALA A 129 1.24 -2.36 -6.48
CA ALA A 129 0.49 -2.50 -5.23
C ALA A 129 0.30 -1.17 -4.47
N ASP A 130 1.05 -0.14 -4.85
CA ASP A 130 1.02 1.17 -4.22
C ASP A 130 -0.06 2.05 -4.89
N THR A 131 -1.16 2.28 -4.19
CA THR A 131 -2.32 3.01 -4.72
C THR A 131 -1.96 4.44 -5.14
N ASP A 132 -1.12 5.12 -4.36
CA ASP A 132 -0.73 6.51 -4.65
C ASP A 132 0.13 6.58 -5.93
N LEU A 133 0.96 5.57 -6.15
CA LEU A 133 1.75 5.45 -7.36
C LEU A 133 0.87 5.11 -8.57
N VAL A 134 -0.13 4.26 -8.40
CA VAL A 134 -1.08 3.90 -9.48
C VAL A 134 -1.86 5.12 -9.95
N ASP A 135 -2.41 5.90 -9.04
CA ASP A 135 -3.16 7.12 -9.38
C ASP A 135 -2.25 8.14 -10.10
N TRP A 136 -0.99 8.24 -9.68
CA TRP A 136 -0.03 9.09 -10.34
C TRP A 136 0.33 8.58 -11.74
N LEU A 137 0.49 7.27 -11.92
CA LEU A 137 0.85 6.62 -13.18
C LEU A 137 -0.29 6.63 -14.19
N THR A 138 -1.57 6.67 -13.78
CA THR A 138 -2.71 6.75 -14.72
C THR A 138 -2.69 7.99 -15.60
N ALA A 139 -2.04 9.06 -15.17
CA ALA A 139 -1.85 10.27 -15.94
C ALA A 139 -0.56 10.27 -16.81
N VAL A 140 0.21 9.18 -16.78
CA VAL A 140 1.44 9.02 -17.55
C VAL A 140 1.14 8.35 -18.89
N THR A 141 1.70 8.87 -19.94
CA THR A 141 1.57 8.33 -21.30
C THR A 141 2.94 7.96 -21.86
N ILE A 142 2.94 7.14 -22.91
CA ILE A 142 4.16 6.86 -23.66
C ILE A 142 4.54 8.12 -24.44
N GLY A 143 5.74 8.61 -24.17
CA GLY A 143 6.28 9.83 -24.73
C GLY A 143 7.22 9.61 -25.93
N ALA A 144 8.12 10.55 -26.12
CA ALA A 144 9.08 10.54 -27.21
C ALA A 144 10.20 9.50 -27.01
N PRO A 145 10.78 8.97 -28.09
CA PRO A 145 11.96 8.13 -28.02
C PRO A 145 13.19 8.92 -27.54
N ILE A 146 13.99 8.31 -26.68
CA ILE A 146 15.28 8.83 -26.22
C ILE A 146 16.36 8.18 -27.10
N PRO A 147 17.09 8.95 -27.91
CA PRO A 147 17.97 8.39 -28.93
C PRO A 147 19.14 7.56 -28.38
N THR A 148 19.69 7.96 -27.26
CA THR A 148 20.84 7.29 -26.62
C THR A 148 20.72 7.30 -25.11
N PRO A 149 21.31 6.31 -24.40
CA PRO A 149 21.35 6.30 -22.93
C PRO A 149 21.98 7.56 -22.33
N ARG A 150 22.96 8.15 -23.00
CA ARG A 150 23.65 9.38 -22.54
C ARG A 150 22.74 10.61 -22.43
N GLN A 151 21.62 10.61 -23.12
CA GLN A 151 20.67 11.72 -23.07
C GLN A 151 19.64 11.57 -21.94
N VAL A 152 19.59 10.40 -21.29
CA VAL A 152 18.65 10.14 -20.20
C VAL A 152 18.75 11.18 -19.07
N PRO A 153 19.96 11.53 -18.53
CA PRO A 153 20.05 12.52 -17.47
C PRO A 153 19.67 13.94 -17.89
N MET A 154 19.68 14.24 -19.20
CA MET A 154 19.29 15.55 -19.73
C MET A 154 17.78 15.67 -19.92
N ILE A 155 17.08 14.55 -20.06
CA ILE A 155 15.65 14.48 -20.39
C ILE A 155 14.83 14.23 -19.14
N LEU A 156 15.29 13.35 -18.25
CA LEU A 156 14.59 13.00 -17.03
C LEU A 156 14.83 14.04 -15.93
N ALA A 157 13.75 14.42 -15.23
CA ALA A 157 13.79 15.53 -14.28
C ALA A 157 14.19 15.13 -12.84
N ALA A 158 14.00 13.86 -12.45
CA ALA A 158 14.34 13.40 -11.10
C ALA A 158 15.81 13.00 -11.01
N THR A 159 16.37 13.08 -9.81
CA THR A 159 17.77 12.64 -9.54
C THR A 159 17.83 11.14 -9.27
N THR A 160 16.82 10.56 -8.66
CA THR A 160 16.77 9.15 -8.27
C THR A 160 15.57 8.48 -8.92
N TYR A 161 15.73 7.24 -9.34
CA TYR A 161 14.70 6.44 -9.99
C TYR A 161 14.57 5.06 -9.35
N ARG A 162 13.32 4.62 -9.19
CA ARG A 162 13.01 3.23 -8.91
C ARG A 162 13.04 2.48 -10.23
N VAL A 163 13.93 1.52 -10.33
CA VAL A 163 14.18 0.74 -11.54
C VAL A 163 13.71 -0.68 -11.34
N VAL A 164 12.88 -1.15 -12.26
CA VAL A 164 12.46 -2.54 -12.36
C VAL A 164 13.10 -3.12 -13.61
N ARG A 165 13.90 -4.17 -13.43
CA ARG A 165 14.52 -4.92 -14.51
C ARG A 165 13.82 -6.24 -14.66
N PHE A 166 13.44 -6.54 -15.88
CA PHE A 166 12.81 -7.80 -16.26
C PHE A 166 13.77 -8.58 -17.13
N ALA A 167 14.33 -9.67 -16.60
CA ALA A 167 15.09 -10.62 -17.41
C ALA A 167 14.13 -11.62 -18.04
N ILE A 168 14.05 -11.59 -19.37
CA ILE A 168 13.08 -12.32 -20.17
C ILE A 168 13.76 -13.44 -20.93
N ARG A 169 13.26 -14.67 -20.80
CA ARG A 169 13.71 -15.84 -21.56
C ARG A 169 12.59 -16.36 -22.43
N PHE A 170 12.89 -16.69 -23.67
CA PHE A 170 11.94 -17.13 -24.69
C PHE A 170 11.97 -18.65 -24.82
N GLY A 171 10.97 -19.35 -24.25
CA GLY A 171 10.84 -20.80 -24.36
C GLY A 171 12.13 -21.54 -24.02
N ASP A 172 12.55 -22.44 -24.93
CA ASP A 172 13.74 -23.27 -24.76
C ASP A 172 15.03 -22.60 -25.34
N THR A 173 14.99 -21.32 -25.71
CA THR A 173 16.16 -20.63 -26.22
C THR A 173 17.11 -20.24 -25.09
N SER A 174 18.41 -20.23 -25.37
CA SER A 174 19.45 -19.76 -24.44
C SER A 174 19.44 -18.22 -24.27
N ARG A 175 18.65 -17.50 -25.08
CA ARG A 175 18.65 -16.05 -25.13
C ARG A 175 17.92 -15.44 -23.93
N ALA A 176 18.64 -14.58 -23.24
CA ALA A 176 18.07 -13.69 -22.23
C ALA A 176 18.00 -12.27 -22.80
N ALA A 177 16.88 -11.60 -22.64
CA ALA A 177 16.63 -10.23 -23.04
C ALA A 177 16.23 -9.40 -21.82
N GLU A 178 16.43 -8.10 -21.87
CA GLU A 178 16.12 -7.22 -20.75
C GLU A 178 15.10 -6.14 -21.14
N LEU A 179 14.09 -5.98 -20.30
CA LEU A 179 13.20 -4.81 -20.28
C LEU A 179 13.44 -4.04 -18.99
N VAL A 180 13.71 -2.75 -19.10
CA VAL A 180 13.90 -1.87 -17.96
C VAL A 180 12.76 -0.87 -17.89
N VAL A 181 12.19 -0.69 -16.70
CA VAL A 181 11.19 0.34 -16.39
C VAL A 181 11.78 1.21 -15.30
N ALA A 182 11.94 2.50 -15.54
CA ALA A 182 12.41 3.45 -14.57
C ALA A 182 11.32 4.51 -14.31
N LEU A 183 10.95 4.65 -13.05
CA LEU A 183 9.96 5.61 -12.58
C LEU A 183 10.54 6.41 -11.41
N PRO A 184 10.19 7.70 -11.27
CA PRO A 184 10.61 8.44 -10.09
C PRO A 184 10.03 7.77 -8.83
N PRO A 185 10.62 7.99 -7.66
CA PRO A 185 10.00 7.61 -6.41
C PRO A 185 8.61 8.23 -6.37
N ALA A 186 7.63 7.48 -5.85
CA ALA A 186 6.27 7.99 -5.70
C ALA A 186 6.35 9.38 -5.05
N PRO A 187 5.70 10.39 -5.62
CA PRO A 187 5.66 11.69 -4.97
C PRO A 187 5.14 11.41 -3.56
N LYS A 188 5.93 11.73 -2.54
CA LYS A 188 5.43 11.69 -1.17
C LYS A 188 4.10 12.42 -1.24
N PRO A 189 3.00 11.82 -0.75
CA PRO A 189 1.76 12.55 -0.71
C PRO A 189 2.11 13.86 0.01
N GLN A 190 2.22 14.93 -0.77
CA GLN A 190 2.18 16.25 -0.17
C GLN A 190 0.86 16.17 0.57
N ALA A 191 0.95 16.15 1.91
CA ALA A 191 -0.22 16.35 2.71
C ALA A 191 -0.84 17.61 2.09
N LYS A 192 -1.84 17.40 1.21
CA LYS A 192 -2.64 18.52 0.73
C LYS A 192 -3.12 19.12 2.02
N GLU A 193 -2.53 20.25 2.40
CA GLU A 193 -3.13 21.02 3.47
C GLU A 193 -4.60 21.08 3.08
N PRO A 194 -5.48 20.46 3.88
CA PRO A 194 -6.88 20.39 3.51
C PRO A 194 -7.28 21.81 3.19
N SER A 195 -7.67 22.05 1.94
CA SER A 195 -8.05 23.38 1.52
C SER A 195 -9.05 23.85 2.59
N THR A 196 -8.88 25.04 3.14
CA THR A 196 -9.75 25.59 4.21
C THR A 196 -11.22 25.35 3.86
N GLN A 197 -11.53 25.42 2.59
CA GLN A 197 -12.85 25.18 2.03
C GLN A 197 -13.32 23.71 2.16
N TRP A 198 -12.42 22.71 2.05
CA TRP A 198 -12.75 21.31 2.26
C TRP A 198 -12.95 20.99 3.74
N SER A 199 -12.08 21.52 4.61
CA SER A 199 -12.20 21.32 6.06
C SER A 199 -13.46 21.99 6.61
N ASP A 200 -13.84 23.14 6.09
CA ASP A 200 -15.06 23.84 6.47
C ASP A 200 -16.31 23.10 5.98
N SER A 201 -16.32 22.61 4.75
CA SER A 201 -17.41 21.81 4.20
C SER A 201 -17.58 20.48 4.95
N LEU A 202 -16.48 19.79 5.27
CA LEU A 202 -16.51 18.56 6.08
C LEU A 202 -17.04 18.87 7.49
N ARG A 203 -16.55 19.93 8.12
CA ARG A 203 -17.00 20.35 9.45
C ARG A 203 -18.50 20.64 9.45
N GLN A 204 -18.99 21.34 8.44
CA GLN A 204 -20.41 21.64 8.29
C GLN A 204 -21.24 20.36 8.13
N SER A 205 -20.83 19.44 7.26
CA SER A 205 -21.49 18.13 7.06
C SER A 205 -21.52 17.31 8.34
N VAL A 206 -20.45 17.30 9.12
CA VAL A 206 -20.37 16.61 10.41
C VAL A 206 -21.32 17.25 11.44
N LEU A 207 -21.41 18.59 11.48
CA LEU A 207 -22.31 19.28 12.39
C LEU A 207 -23.79 19.11 12.05
N GLU A 208 -24.11 18.86 10.79
CA GLU A 208 -25.46 18.58 10.31
C GLU A 208 -25.90 17.12 10.53
N THR A 209 -24.94 16.24 10.87
CA THR A 209 -25.22 14.81 11.06
C THR A 209 -25.89 14.58 12.42
N HIS A 210 -27.00 13.85 12.41
CA HIS A 210 -27.70 13.42 13.62
C HIS A 210 -27.19 12.06 14.09
N ALA A 211 -26.71 11.99 15.33
CA ALA A 211 -26.31 10.74 15.96
C ALA A 211 -27.38 10.31 16.96
N GLN A 212 -27.77 9.02 16.91
CA GLN A 212 -28.66 8.42 17.89
C GLN A 212 -27.82 7.83 19.02
N LEU A 213 -28.04 8.31 20.25
CA LEU A 213 -27.32 7.88 21.44
C LEU A 213 -28.31 7.37 22.49
N ASN A 214 -27.92 6.34 23.23
CA ASN A 214 -28.66 5.81 24.36
C ASN A 214 -28.11 6.40 25.68
N GLY A 215 -28.96 7.05 26.46
CA GLY A 215 -28.60 7.54 27.80
C GLY A 215 -28.78 6.46 28.86
N ILE A 216 -27.70 5.87 29.33
CA ILE A 216 -27.67 4.81 30.32
C ILE A 216 -27.52 5.41 31.73
N LEU A 217 -28.57 5.30 32.56
CA LEU A 217 -28.55 5.77 33.94
C LEU A 217 -27.89 4.78 34.90
N ALA A 218 -28.19 3.49 34.71
CA ALA A 218 -27.55 2.40 35.46
C ALA A 218 -27.66 1.07 34.69
N ARG A 219 -26.74 0.15 35.00
CA ARG A 219 -26.84 -1.25 34.62
C ARG A 219 -26.99 -2.07 35.89
N ILE A 220 -28.01 -2.95 35.92
CA ILE A 220 -28.32 -3.78 37.10
C ILE A 220 -28.12 -5.22 36.68
N SER A 221 -27.44 -5.98 37.51
CA SER A 221 -27.38 -7.43 37.38
C SER A 221 -28.27 -8.06 38.44
N LEU A 222 -29.26 -8.83 37.98
CA LEU A 222 -30.18 -9.52 38.85
C LEU A 222 -30.09 -11.05 38.64
N PRO A 223 -30.18 -11.86 39.71
CA PRO A 223 -30.36 -13.31 39.56
C PRO A 223 -31.61 -13.64 38.76
N LEU A 224 -31.60 -14.70 37.95
CA LEU A 224 -32.73 -15.11 37.12
C LEU A 224 -34.02 -15.31 37.90
N ALA A 225 -33.95 -15.94 39.09
CA ALA A 225 -35.06 -16.14 39.98
C ALA A 225 -35.74 -14.82 40.42
N GLN A 226 -34.97 -13.74 40.53
CA GLN A 226 -35.49 -12.44 40.90
C GLN A 226 -36.17 -11.74 39.70
N VAL A 227 -35.65 -12.00 38.48
CA VAL A 227 -36.25 -11.50 37.23
C VAL A 227 -37.60 -12.21 36.97
N GLU A 228 -37.67 -13.52 37.18
CA GLU A 228 -38.89 -14.32 37.03
C GLU A 228 -40.00 -13.92 38.03
N GLY A 229 -39.62 -13.40 39.20
CA GLY A 229 -40.55 -12.88 40.21
C GLY A 229 -41.06 -11.45 39.98
N LEU A 230 -40.60 -10.75 38.91
CA LEU A 230 -41.05 -9.38 38.63
C LEU A 230 -42.48 -9.39 38.09
N SER A 231 -43.34 -8.58 38.70
CA SER A 231 -44.72 -8.35 38.24
C SER A 231 -44.92 -6.90 37.78
N VAL A 232 -46.00 -6.68 37.01
CA VAL A 232 -46.33 -5.31 36.56
C VAL A 232 -46.61 -4.43 37.77
N GLY A 233 -45.88 -3.33 37.88
CA GLY A 233 -45.91 -2.42 39.06
C GLY A 233 -44.80 -2.66 40.08
N ALA A 234 -43.97 -3.70 39.93
CA ALA A 234 -42.82 -3.90 40.82
C ALA A 234 -41.82 -2.75 40.67
N VAL A 235 -41.33 -2.27 41.81
CA VAL A 235 -40.32 -1.20 41.86
C VAL A 235 -38.92 -1.83 41.99
N VAL A 236 -38.06 -1.59 40.97
CA VAL A 236 -36.69 -2.03 41.00
C VAL A 236 -35.79 -0.82 41.39
N PRO A 237 -35.18 -0.88 42.60
CA PRO A 237 -34.32 0.23 43.03
C PRO A 237 -33.03 0.28 42.25
N LEU A 238 -32.66 1.48 41.73
CA LEU A 238 -31.44 1.74 41.01
C LEU A 238 -30.36 2.19 42.00
N TYR A 239 -29.69 1.25 42.68
CA TYR A 239 -28.64 1.60 43.61
C TYR A 239 -27.43 2.22 42.91
N GLY A 240 -26.95 3.38 43.38
CA GLY A 240 -25.80 4.05 42.84
C GLY A 240 -26.06 4.86 41.55
N ALA A 241 -27.27 4.83 41.00
CA ALA A 241 -27.63 5.69 39.88
C ALA A 241 -27.86 7.14 40.34
N THR A 242 -27.22 8.07 39.71
CA THR A 242 -27.45 9.49 39.93
C THR A 242 -27.81 10.18 38.63
N VAL A 243 -28.74 11.11 38.69
CA VAL A 243 -29.07 11.97 37.54
C VAL A 243 -27.91 12.84 37.09
N GLY A 244 -26.87 12.92 37.94
CA GLY A 244 -25.66 13.67 37.69
C GLY A 244 -24.63 12.94 36.79
N SER A 245 -24.75 11.63 36.60
CA SER A 245 -23.80 10.86 35.78
C SER A 245 -24.54 9.88 34.87
N VAL A 246 -24.86 10.33 33.67
CA VAL A 246 -25.48 9.53 32.61
C VAL A 246 -24.41 9.21 31.57
N ARG A 247 -24.31 7.93 31.22
CA ARG A 247 -23.43 7.49 30.14
C ARG A 247 -24.19 7.55 28.80
N LEU A 248 -23.62 8.23 27.83
CA LEU A 248 -24.15 8.23 26.47
C LEU A 248 -23.40 7.17 25.67
N GLU A 249 -24.17 6.20 25.18
CA GLU A 249 -23.61 5.07 24.41
C GLU A 249 -24.15 5.07 22.99
N GLY A 250 -23.26 4.76 22.05
CA GLY A 250 -23.61 4.54 20.64
C GLY A 250 -24.41 3.23 20.45
N PRO A 251 -24.87 2.94 19.22
CA PRO A 251 -25.59 1.71 18.90
C PRO A 251 -24.75 0.44 19.14
N ASP A 252 -23.45 0.56 19.12
CA ASP A 252 -22.44 -0.48 19.37
C ASP A 252 -22.15 -0.71 20.88
N GLY A 253 -22.79 0.07 21.75
CA GLY A 253 -22.55 0.01 23.20
C GLY A 253 -21.30 0.73 23.67
N THR A 254 -20.56 1.41 22.77
CA THR A 254 -19.38 2.20 23.14
C THR A 254 -19.79 3.49 23.84
N CYS A 255 -19.17 3.80 24.98
CA CYS A 255 -19.40 5.05 25.69
C CYS A 255 -18.76 6.23 24.92
N VAL A 256 -19.59 7.13 24.44
CA VAL A 256 -19.19 8.30 23.65
C VAL A 256 -18.94 9.51 24.54
N ALA A 257 -19.78 9.70 25.57
CA ALA A 257 -19.68 10.84 26.48
C ALA A 257 -20.35 10.55 27.82
N MET A 258 -20.03 11.36 28.80
CA MET A 258 -20.73 11.44 30.09
C MET A 258 -21.53 12.75 30.14
N GLY A 259 -22.65 12.74 30.87
CA GLY A 259 -23.46 13.92 30.97
C GLY A 259 -24.39 13.90 32.16
N ARG A 260 -25.08 15.00 32.39
CA ARG A 260 -26.07 15.18 33.46
C ARG A 260 -27.47 15.21 32.87
N LEU A 261 -28.37 14.40 33.38
CA LEU A 261 -29.79 14.42 33.01
C LEU A 261 -30.46 15.69 33.51
N GLY A 262 -31.21 16.32 32.64
CA GLY A 262 -32.00 17.52 32.96
C GLY A 262 -33.25 17.59 32.10
N GLN A 263 -33.84 18.76 32.05
CA GLN A 263 -34.99 19.06 31.23
C GLN A 263 -34.74 20.37 30.43
N MET A 264 -35.11 20.35 29.16
CA MET A 264 -35.05 21.53 28.32
C MET A 264 -36.33 21.58 27.46
N ALA A 265 -36.99 22.74 27.47
CA ALA A 265 -38.26 22.93 26.75
C ALA A 265 -39.32 21.83 26.99
N GLY A 266 -39.42 21.32 28.23
CA GLY A 266 -40.38 20.30 28.61
C GLY A 266 -39.97 18.85 28.23
N GLN A 267 -38.86 18.68 27.52
CA GLN A 267 -38.34 17.38 27.15
C GLN A 267 -37.14 16.98 28.02
N ARG A 268 -36.92 15.69 28.18
CA ARG A 268 -35.72 15.17 28.85
C ARG A 268 -34.52 15.43 28.00
N ALA A 269 -33.47 16.02 28.57
CA ALA A 269 -32.21 16.36 27.91
C ALA A 269 -31.05 15.90 28.73
N VAL A 270 -29.93 15.62 28.07
CA VAL A 270 -28.65 15.36 28.74
C VAL A 270 -27.67 16.47 28.38
N ARG A 271 -27.16 17.16 29.42
CA ARG A 271 -26.06 18.10 29.24
C ARG A 271 -24.76 17.30 29.21
N ILE A 272 -24.08 17.30 28.07
CA ILE A 272 -22.79 16.65 27.92
C ILE A 272 -21.74 17.44 28.70
N GLU A 273 -20.95 16.77 29.53
CA GLU A 273 -19.79 17.36 30.18
C GLU A 273 -18.58 17.18 29.23
N PRO A 274 -17.76 18.25 29.03
CA PRO A 274 -16.57 18.12 28.22
C PRO A 274 -15.68 17.02 28.82
N ALA A 275 -15.26 16.05 28.00
CA ALA A 275 -14.30 15.05 28.41
C ALA A 275 -13.03 15.77 28.89
N GLN A 276 -12.63 15.58 30.13
CA GLN A 276 -11.29 16.01 30.53
C GLN A 276 -10.31 15.32 29.57
N PRO A 277 -9.37 16.07 28.97
CA PRO A 277 -8.36 15.45 28.13
C PRO A 277 -7.70 14.36 28.96
N ALA A 278 -7.74 13.11 28.45
CA ALA A 278 -7.04 12.02 29.06
C ALA A 278 -5.58 12.48 29.24
N GLN A 279 -5.16 12.68 30.48
CA GLN A 279 -3.74 12.83 30.76
C GLN A 279 -3.11 11.53 30.30
N LEU A 280 -2.37 11.60 29.19
CA LEU A 280 -1.47 10.55 28.78
C LEU A 280 -0.51 10.37 29.94
N SER A 281 -0.80 9.38 30.80
CA SER A 281 0.19 8.92 31.76
C SER A 281 1.36 8.48 30.93
N GLU A 282 2.47 9.22 31.03
CA GLU A 282 3.74 8.79 30.47
C GLU A 282 3.95 7.36 30.95
N VAL A 283 3.93 6.43 30.03
CA VAL A 283 4.35 5.06 30.29
C VAL A 283 5.83 5.16 30.60
N THR A 284 6.13 5.24 31.90
CA THR A 284 7.49 5.09 32.38
C THR A 284 7.94 3.71 31.93
N VAL A 285 8.75 3.68 30.87
CA VAL A 285 9.41 2.48 30.39
C VAL A 285 10.25 1.99 31.58
N ALA A 286 9.76 0.94 32.23
CA ALA A 286 10.51 0.28 33.31
C ALA A 286 11.83 -0.16 32.69
N ASN A 287 12.91 0.42 33.25
CA ASN A 287 14.28 0.07 32.91
C ASN A 287 14.44 -1.45 33.08
N PRO A 288 14.99 -2.20 32.12
CA PRO A 288 15.20 -3.63 32.29
C PRO A 288 16.10 -3.89 33.50
N PRO A 289 15.87 -4.97 34.25
CA PRO A 289 16.65 -5.24 35.47
C PRO A 289 18.15 -5.33 35.13
N ARG A 290 18.96 -4.55 35.83
CA ARG A 290 20.41 -4.63 35.78
C ARG A 290 20.82 -6.09 35.94
N GLN A 291 21.52 -6.62 34.96
CA GLN A 291 22.21 -7.91 35.08
C GLN A 291 23.08 -7.89 36.36
N ALA A 292 22.83 -8.84 37.25
CA ALA A 292 23.64 -9.06 38.43
C ALA A 292 25.07 -9.38 37.97
N ALA A 293 26.01 -8.70 38.59
CA ALA A 293 27.43 -8.96 38.38
C ALA A 293 27.77 -10.41 38.81
N PRO A 294 28.67 -11.10 38.10
CA PRO A 294 29.08 -12.43 38.48
C PRO A 294 29.84 -12.39 39.81
N LEU A 295 29.47 -13.32 40.71
CA LEU A 295 30.12 -13.52 41.99
C LEU A 295 31.58 -13.95 41.76
N PRO A 296 32.54 -13.48 42.58
CA PRO A 296 33.93 -13.91 42.48
C PRO A 296 34.06 -15.38 42.89
N LEU A 297 34.72 -16.16 42.04
CA LEU A 297 35.12 -17.55 42.33
C LEU A 297 36.07 -17.56 43.53
N SER A 298 35.68 -18.24 44.59
CA SER A 298 36.47 -18.55 45.76
C SER A 298 37.71 -19.37 45.34
N GLU A 299 38.88 -18.90 45.74
CA GLU A 299 40.14 -19.61 45.59
C GLU A 299 40.07 -20.97 46.30
N ALA A 300 40.40 -22.01 45.56
CA ALA A 300 40.57 -23.34 46.10
C ALA A 300 41.95 -23.39 46.84
N ILE A 301 41.87 -23.77 48.08
CA ILE A 301 42.99 -23.97 49.01
C ILE A 301 43.90 -25.11 48.51
N ASP A 302 45.14 -24.74 48.26
CA ASP A 302 46.28 -25.65 48.05
C ASP A 302 46.61 -26.37 49.35
N THR A 303 46.38 -27.68 49.44
CA THR A 303 46.92 -28.52 50.49
C THR A 303 48.03 -29.38 49.90
N GLY A 304 49.23 -28.93 50.16
CA GLY A 304 50.42 -29.71 49.96
C GLY A 304 50.40 -31.03 50.72
N SER A 305 50.95 -32.07 50.17
CA SER A 305 51.48 -33.22 50.89
C SER A 305 52.81 -33.62 50.31
N LYS A 306 53.76 -33.62 51.18
CA LYS A 306 55.09 -34.23 51.10
C LYS A 306 54.94 -35.74 50.92
N THR A 307 55.65 -36.38 50.06
CA THR A 307 56.77 -37.32 50.33
C THR A 307 57.28 -37.78 48.96
#